data_9a5dc046f261c293966378f99b4e29cd
#
_entry.id   9a5dc046f261c293966378f99b4e29cd
#
_cell.length_a   1.000
_cell.length_b   1.000
_cell.length_c   1.000
_cell.angle_alpha   90.00
_cell.angle_beta   90.00
_cell.angle_gamma   90.00
#
_symmetry.space_group_name_H-M   'P 1'
#
loop_
_entity.id
_entity.type
_entity.pdbx_description
1 polymer ?
#
loop_
_entity_poly.entity_id
_entity_poly.type
_entity_poly.pdbx_seq_one_letter_code
_entity_poly.pdbx_strand_id
1 'polypeptide(L)'
;MANRRMFSLDVVDTDRFLEMPLTAQCLYFHLGMRADDDGFIDSPKRILRYIGSNDDDLRILLTKGYLIPFEDGVIVIKDWL
;
A
#
# COMPACT_ATOMS: atom_id res chain seq x y z
N MET A 1 1.86 -17.06 9.63
CA MET A 1 1.83 -15.66 9.17
C MET A 1 1.74 -14.72 10.36
N ALA A 2 2.49 -13.65 10.35
CA ALA A 2 2.44 -12.69 11.44
C ALA A 2 1.15 -11.89 11.41
N ASN A 3 0.60 -11.58 12.59
CA ASN A 3 -0.59 -10.74 12.71
C ASN A 3 -0.25 -9.27 12.90
N ARG A 4 1.02 -8.95 12.95
CA ARG A 4 1.51 -7.59 13.18
C ARG A 4 2.45 -7.18 12.07
N ARG A 5 2.48 -5.88 11.79
CA ARG A 5 3.40 -5.29 10.82
C ARG A 5 4.05 -4.06 11.41
N MET A 6 5.27 -3.82 11.00
CA MET A 6 5.99 -2.60 11.36
C MET A 6 6.10 -1.71 10.13
N PHE A 7 5.90 -0.42 10.32
CA PHE A 7 6.06 0.57 9.27
C PHE A 7 7.16 1.53 9.67
N SER A 8 7.99 1.90 8.70
CA SER A 8 9.13 2.76 8.96
C SER A 8 8.72 4.23 8.92
N LEU A 9 9.14 4.99 9.92
CA LEU A 9 8.97 6.44 9.89
C LEU A 9 9.75 7.07 8.71
N ASP A 10 10.80 6.41 8.25
CA ASP A 10 11.54 6.89 7.09
C ASP A 10 10.70 6.90 5.81
N VAL A 11 9.62 6.14 5.79
CA VAL A 11 8.68 6.11 4.67
C VAL A 11 7.47 6.97 4.95
N VAL A 12 6.81 6.75 6.10
CA VAL A 12 5.50 7.33 6.35
C VAL A 12 5.54 8.72 6.97
N ASP A 13 6.65 9.10 7.58
CA ASP A 13 6.78 10.42 8.20
C ASP A 13 7.61 11.35 7.31
N THR A 14 7.22 11.45 6.05
CA THR A 14 7.87 12.29 5.06
C THR A 14 6.84 13.21 4.43
N ASP A 15 7.28 14.37 3.95
CA ASP A 15 6.38 15.30 3.26
C ASP A 15 5.72 14.62 2.06
N ARG A 16 6.48 13.82 1.34
CA ARG A 16 5.99 13.14 0.16
C ARG A 16 4.82 12.20 0.48
N PHE A 17 4.92 11.46 1.58
CA PHE A 17 3.86 10.57 2.01
C PHE A 17 2.67 11.34 2.55
N LEU A 18 2.93 12.33 3.38
CA LEU A 18 1.89 13.08 4.07
C LEU A 18 1.13 14.04 3.16
N GLU A 19 1.67 14.34 1.99
CA GLU A 19 0.97 15.13 0.97
C GLU A 19 -0.15 14.34 0.27
N MET A 20 -0.13 13.02 0.37
CA MET A 20 -1.18 12.22 -0.27
C MET A 20 -2.52 12.40 0.43
N PRO A 21 -3.64 12.21 -0.29
CA PRO A 21 -4.94 12.18 0.38
C PRO A 21 -4.95 11.17 1.53
N LEU A 22 -5.70 11.48 2.58
CA LEU A 22 -5.78 10.58 3.73
C LEU A 22 -6.24 9.17 3.34
N THR A 23 -7.13 9.08 2.35
CA THR A 23 -7.59 7.78 1.89
C THR A 23 -6.48 6.98 1.23
N ALA A 24 -5.57 7.64 0.51
CA ALA A 24 -4.43 6.96 -0.08
C ALA A 24 -3.45 6.50 1.00
N GLN A 25 -3.19 7.33 2.00
CA GLN A 25 -2.35 6.94 3.13
C GLN A 25 -2.96 5.74 3.86
N CYS A 26 -4.26 5.78 4.09
CA CYS A 26 -4.97 4.69 4.74
C CYS A 26 -4.86 3.40 3.93
N LEU A 27 -5.03 3.50 2.62
CA LEU A 27 -4.91 2.35 1.74
C LEU A 27 -3.52 1.71 1.85
N TYR A 28 -2.48 2.53 1.90
CA TYR A 28 -1.12 2.03 2.05
C TYR A 28 -0.98 1.14 3.29
N PHE A 29 -1.47 1.62 4.43
CA PHE A 29 -1.38 0.86 5.67
C PHE A 29 -2.21 -0.43 5.60
N HIS A 30 -3.41 -0.38 5.03
CA HIS A 30 -4.24 -1.56 4.89
C HIS A 30 -3.61 -2.61 3.97
N LEU A 31 -3.00 -2.15 2.89
CA LEU A 31 -2.30 -3.06 1.99
C LEU A 31 -1.09 -3.68 2.69
N GLY A 32 -0.35 -2.89 3.44
CA GLY A 32 0.80 -3.39 4.19
C GLY A 32 0.42 -4.45 5.21
N MET A 33 -0.70 -4.26 5.89
CA MET A 33 -1.17 -5.24 6.87
C MET A 33 -1.56 -6.58 6.23
N ARG A 34 -1.96 -6.55 4.95
CA ARG A 34 -2.49 -7.73 4.27
C ARG A 34 -1.53 -8.36 3.28
N ALA A 35 -0.33 -7.77 3.14
CA ALA A 35 0.69 -8.33 2.26
C ALA A 35 1.22 -9.65 2.84
N ASP A 36 1.74 -10.50 1.96
CA ASP A 36 2.40 -11.71 2.42
C ASP A 36 3.79 -11.39 3.00
N ASP A 37 4.53 -12.42 3.37
CA ASP A 37 5.82 -12.21 4.03
C ASP A 37 6.87 -11.55 3.13
N ASP A 38 6.64 -11.55 1.83
CA ASP A 38 7.54 -10.93 0.85
C ASP A 38 7.03 -9.57 0.35
N GLY A 39 5.91 -9.10 0.89
CA GLY A 39 5.36 -7.82 0.52
C GLY A 39 4.44 -7.83 -0.68
N PHE A 40 4.03 -9.00 -1.16
CA PHE A 40 3.14 -9.12 -2.30
C PHE A 40 1.69 -9.10 -1.88
N ILE A 41 0.86 -8.47 -2.70
CA ILE A 41 -0.59 -8.37 -2.49
C ILE A 41 -1.29 -8.83 -3.76
N ASP A 42 -2.08 -9.91 -3.64
CA ASP A 42 -2.73 -10.53 -4.79
C ASP A 42 -3.94 -9.75 -5.28
N SER A 43 -4.67 -9.11 -4.39
CA SER A 43 -5.97 -8.52 -4.73
C SER A 43 -6.11 -7.11 -4.13
N PRO A 44 -5.30 -6.14 -4.58
CA PRO A 44 -5.35 -4.80 -4.00
C PRO A 44 -6.71 -4.14 -4.21
N LYS A 45 -7.39 -4.39 -5.33
CA LYS A 45 -8.69 -3.78 -5.60
C LYS A 45 -9.78 -4.28 -4.66
N ARG A 46 -9.69 -5.53 -4.23
CA ARG A 46 -10.63 -6.04 -3.24
C ARG A 46 -10.46 -5.31 -1.90
N ILE A 47 -9.22 -5.07 -1.51
CA ILE A 47 -8.93 -4.39 -0.26
C ILE A 47 -9.43 -2.95 -0.30
N LEU A 48 -9.17 -2.22 -1.38
CA LEU A 48 -9.62 -0.84 -1.46
C LEU A 48 -11.15 -0.73 -1.42
N ARG A 49 -11.86 -1.71 -1.98
CA ARG A 49 -13.32 -1.72 -1.90
C ARG A 49 -13.79 -2.00 -0.48
N TYR A 50 -13.12 -2.90 0.24
CA TYR A 50 -13.49 -3.23 1.61
C TYR A 50 -13.38 -2.03 2.55
N ILE A 51 -12.36 -1.20 2.36
CA ILE A 51 -12.13 -0.07 3.25
C ILE A 51 -12.78 1.22 2.77
N GLY A 52 -13.47 1.19 1.63
CA GLY A 52 -14.12 2.37 1.10
C GLY A 52 -13.18 3.33 0.37
N SER A 53 -12.03 2.84 -0.06
CA SER A 53 -11.11 3.62 -0.88
C SER A 53 -11.54 3.56 -2.35
N ASN A 54 -10.71 4.07 -3.25
CA ASN A 54 -11.04 4.12 -4.68
C ASN A 54 -9.80 3.86 -5.53
N ASP A 55 -10.02 3.70 -6.83
CA ASP A 55 -8.94 3.41 -7.77
C ASP A 55 -7.92 4.54 -7.87
N ASP A 56 -8.33 5.79 -7.64
CA ASP A 56 -7.42 6.92 -7.68
C ASP A 56 -6.38 6.83 -6.56
N ASP A 57 -6.78 6.37 -5.38
CA ASP A 57 -5.84 6.18 -4.27
C ASP A 57 -4.78 5.15 -4.61
N LEU A 58 -5.19 4.05 -5.24
CA LEU A 58 -4.26 3.02 -5.67
C LEU A 58 -3.29 3.57 -6.73
N ARG A 59 -3.81 4.34 -7.68
CA ARG A 59 -2.99 4.94 -8.72
C ARG A 59 -1.97 5.91 -8.15
N ILE A 60 -2.36 6.68 -7.14
CA ILE A 60 -1.43 7.61 -6.47
C ILE A 60 -0.27 6.85 -5.85
N LEU A 61 -0.56 5.74 -5.15
CA LEU A 61 0.49 4.94 -4.53
C LEU A 61 1.42 4.33 -5.58
N LEU A 62 0.88 3.87 -6.69
CA LEU A 62 1.68 3.32 -7.79
C LEU A 62 2.53 4.42 -8.45
N THR A 63 1.93 5.57 -8.73
CA THR A 63 2.60 6.67 -9.40
C THR A 63 3.74 7.23 -8.56
N LYS A 64 3.54 7.33 -7.25
CA LYS A 64 4.57 7.83 -6.34
C LYS A 64 5.62 6.78 -6.00
N GLY A 65 5.45 5.55 -6.45
CA GLY A 65 6.43 4.50 -6.26
C GLY A 65 6.39 3.78 -4.94
N TYR A 66 5.34 3.95 -4.15
CA TYR A 66 5.19 3.17 -2.91
C TYR A 66 4.81 1.74 -3.18
N LEU A 67 4.16 1.50 -4.30
CA LEU A 67 3.78 0.17 -4.75
C LEU A 67 4.36 -0.06 -6.13
N ILE A 68 4.76 -1.29 -6.41
CA ILE A 68 5.31 -1.66 -7.72
C ILE A 68 4.35 -2.66 -8.35
N PRO A 69 3.84 -2.38 -9.57
CA PRO A 69 2.93 -3.32 -10.22
C PRO A 69 3.70 -4.56 -10.69
N PHE A 70 3.04 -5.69 -10.58
CA PHE A 70 3.55 -6.97 -11.02
C PHE A 70 2.55 -7.57 -12.00
N GLU A 71 2.72 -8.84 -12.37
CA GLU A 71 1.82 -9.47 -13.32
C GLU A 71 0.47 -9.78 -12.69
N ASP A 72 -0.58 -9.83 -13.54
CA ASP A 72 -1.93 -10.29 -13.16
C ASP A 72 -2.56 -9.48 -12.03
N GLY A 73 -2.26 -8.18 -11.98
CA GLY A 73 -2.87 -7.32 -10.97
C GLY A 73 -2.25 -7.43 -9.58
N VAL A 74 -1.22 -8.24 -9.44
CA VAL A 74 -0.47 -8.34 -8.20
C VAL A 74 0.42 -7.11 -8.04
N ILE A 75 0.55 -6.62 -6.81
CA ILE A 75 1.45 -5.51 -6.51
C ILE A 75 2.39 -5.93 -5.38
N VAL A 76 3.50 -5.21 -5.28
CA VAL A 76 4.46 -5.43 -4.20
C VAL A 76 4.77 -4.10 -3.55
N ILE A 77 4.93 -4.11 -2.22
CA ILE A 77 5.29 -2.91 -1.48
C ILE A 77 6.80 -2.69 -1.60
N LYS A 78 7.18 -1.53 -2.13
CA LYS A 78 8.58 -1.24 -2.44
C LYS A 78 9.47 -1.28 -1.20
N ASP A 79 9.03 -0.67 -0.12
CA ASP A 79 9.83 -0.54 1.11
C ASP A 79 9.42 -1.59 2.13
N TRP A 80 9.36 -2.85 1.69
CA TRP A 80 8.84 -3.92 2.53
C TRP A 80 9.74 -4.24 3.72
N LEU A 81 11.01 -4.19 3.55
CA LEU A 81 11.93 -4.46 4.65
C LEU A 81 12.28 -3.16 5.38
#